data_c22db11ae575b995f3debcca7f64987a
#
_entry.id   c22db11ae575b995f3debcca7f64987a
#
_cell.length_a   1.000
_cell.length_b   1.000
_cell.length_c   1.000
_cell.angle_alpha   90.00
_cell.angle_beta   90.00
_cell.angle_gamma   90.00
#
_symmetry.space_group_name_H-M   'P 1'
#
loop_
_entity.id
_entity.type
_entity.pdbx_description
1 polymer ?
#
loop_
_entity_poly.entity_id
_entity_poly.type
_entity_poly.pdbx_seq_one_letter_code
_entity_poly.pdbx_strand_id
1 'polypeptide(L)'
;MRPLSRYLCLILVGLLTTLLETAVQAPVEAAAPLGKETAFSGSVTEHVILFVLEGFGQESLKGGAMPVVSKLVKEGSVTWSASGVKPALRLPTMASLVTGMPVEKHGITWNFFEFSRGYPRHPSLFDYLDLSGGRDSAIFYMDESLYQLAKPEPYTDYQLCGALRPECGSKKLVTYIQQYLQKATSGHGYGHAIPSLPHLLVVHLPEAGRAGVAHGWDSTEYREALRTVDGAMKSVLNLFQEYSLSGRTAVIVTALSGKGIDPGAEAPTTESPVVPWIVSGTGIKQSQLIRQPVSIMDTGATVMKILKLETHTEWESQAVKDIFETAAATPTARPRKKH
;
A
#
# COMPACT_ATOMS: atom_id res chain seq x y z
N MET A 1 -33.76 -71.38 -1.59
CA MET A 1 -32.40 -70.92 -1.81
C MET A 1 -32.15 -69.75 -0.87
N ARG A 2 -31.37 -69.97 0.17
CA ARG A 2 -31.17 -69.02 1.34
C ARG A 2 -29.86 -68.28 1.18
N PRO A 3 -29.71 -67.07 1.77
CA PRO A 3 -28.66 -66.11 1.42
C PRO A 3 -27.36 -66.38 2.21
N LEU A 4 -26.33 -66.82 1.51
CA LEU A 4 -24.95 -66.94 2.04
C LEU A 4 -24.15 -65.60 1.94
N SER A 5 -24.80 -64.54 1.50
CA SER A 5 -24.13 -63.25 1.20
C SER A 5 -23.92 -62.33 2.39
N ARG A 6 -24.55 -62.57 3.57
CA ARG A 6 -24.49 -61.65 4.70
C ARG A 6 -23.34 -61.89 5.69
N TYR A 7 -22.70 -63.04 5.63
CA TYR A 7 -21.62 -63.37 6.57
C TYR A 7 -20.21 -63.08 6.04
N LEU A 8 -20.09 -62.92 4.73
CA LEU A 8 -18.80 -62.60 4.11
C LEU A 8 -18.38 -61.13 4.27
N CYS A 9 -19.35 -60.23 4.44
CA CYS A 9 -19.05 -58.78 4.69
C CYS A 9 -18.61 -58.51 6.14
N LEU A 10 -19.02 -59.30 7.10
CA LEU A 10 -18.67 -59.05 8.54
C LEU A 10 -17.26 -59.56 8.87
N ILE A 11 -16.72 -60.54 8.12
CA ILE A 11 -15.37 -61.09 8.35
C ILE A 11 -14.31 -60.17 7.70
N LEU A 12 -14.63 -59.48 6.60
CA LEU A 12 -13.72 -58.55 5.94
C LEU A 12 -13.60 -57.22 6.68
N VAL A 13 -14.59 -56.75 7.42
CA VAL A 13 -14.54 -55.53 8.26
C VAL A 13 -13.73 -55.80 9.53
N GLY A 14 -13.78 -57.03 10.10
CA GLY A 14 -13.01 -57.36 11.29
C GLY A 14 -11.50 -57.53 11.06
N LEU A 15 -11.06 -57.83 9.84
CA LEU A 15 -9.63 -57.95 9.47
C LEU A 15 -8.97 -56.62 9.06
N LEU A 16 -9.76 -55.57 8.76
CA LEU A 16 -9.23 -54.28 8.38
C LEU A 16 -8.99 -53.35 9.59
N THR A 17 -9.54 -53.68 10.74
CA THR A 17 -9.41 -52.88 11.98
C THR A 17 -8.19 -53.24 12.84
N THR A 18 -7.53 -54.37 12.56
CA THR A 18 -6.35 -54.81 13.34
C THR A 18 -5.00 -54.47 12.70
N LEU A 19 -4.98 -53.80 11.53
CA LEU A 19 -3.76 -53.38 10.84
C LEU A 19 -3.43 -51.88 10.98
N LEU A 20 -4.16 -51.14 11.80
CA LEU A 20 -3.99 -49.66 11.90
C LEU A 20 -3.38 -49.19 13.24
N GLU A 21 -2.77 -50.07 14.04
CA GLU A 21 -2.25 -49.69 15.36
C GLU A 21 -0.72 -49.83 15.53
N THR A 22 0.05 -49.77 14.44
CA THR A 22 1.50 -49.59 14.59
C THR A 22 2.02 -48.44 13.73
N ALA A 23 1.41 -47.25 13.87
CA ALA A 23 2.07 -46.03 13.49
C ALA A 23 3.07 -45.66 14.61
N VAL A 24 4.34 -46.00 14.37
CA VAL A 24 5.46 -45.56 15.19
C VAL A 24 5.39 -44.03 15.29
N GLN A 25 5.00 -43.53 16.48
CA GLN A 25 5.17 -42.12 16.81
C GLN A 25 6.67 -41.85 16.89
N ALA A 26 7.22 -41.21 15.85
CA ALA A 26 8.52 -40.59 15.94
C ALA A 26 8.48 -39.52 17.07
N PRO A 27 9.47 -39.44 17.95
CA PRO A 27 9.49 -38.41 18.96
C PRO A 27 9.45 -37.05 18.28
N VAL A 28 8.46 -36.23 18.59
CA VAL A 28 8.43 -34.81 18.23
C VAL A 28 9.61 -34.19 18.99
N GLU A 29 10.70 -33.97 18.28
CA GLU A 29 11.84 -33.22 18.79
C GLU A 29 11.30 -31.83 19.15
N ALA A 30 11.28 -31.52 20.45
CA ALA A 30 10.81 -30.23 20.95
C ALA A 30 11.68 -29.14 20.26
N ALA A 31 11.05 -28.33 19.42
CA ALA A 31 11.70 -27.19 18.82
C ALA A 31 12.39 -26.39 19.93
N ALA A 32 13.67 -26.14 19.74
CA ALA A 32 14.45 -25.32 20.65
C ALA A 32 13.72 -24.00 20.87
N PRO A 33 13.67 -23.45 22.10
CA PRO A 33 13.00 -22.17 22.35
C PRO A 33 13.64 -21.14 21.44
N LEU A 34 12.83 -20.53 20.57
CA LEU A 34 13.17 -19.36 19.77
C LEU A 34 13.90 -18.38 20.69
N GLY A 35 15.16 -18.04 20.33
CA GLY A 35 15.98 -17.17 21.11
C GLY A 35 15.19 -15.93 21.50
N LYS A 36 15.37 -15.49 22.75
CA LYS A 36 14.74 -14.26 23.27
C LYS A 36 14.90 -13.17 22.24
N GLU A 37 13.80 -12.83 21.57
CA GLU A 37 13.72 -11.58 20.82
C GLU A 37 14.12 -10.47 21.79
N THR A 38 15.26 -9.86 21.54
CA THR A 38 15.62 -8.61 22.20
C THR A 38 14.52 -7.63 21.82
N ALA A 39 13.71 -7.27 22.80
CA ALA A 39 12.66 -6.28 22.64
C ALA A 39 13.30 -5.02 22.05
N PHE A 40 13.07 -4.80 20.76
CA PHE A 40 13.46 -3.59 20.07
C PHE A 40 12.55 -2.49 20.61
N SER A 41 13.09 -1.64 21.47
CA SER A 41 12.39 -0.48 22.06
C SER A 41 12.19 0.65 21.04
N GLY A 42 11.87 0.34 19.80
CA GLY A 42 11.44 1.30 18.79
C GLY A 42 9.99 1.04 18.42
N SER A 43 9.18 2.08 18.33
CA SER A 43 7.80 1.97 17.85
C SER A 43 7.79 1.29 16.48
N VAL A 44 7.08 0.17 16.40
CA VAL A 44 7.00 -0.62 15.15
C VAL A 44 5.94 0.00 14.28
N THR A 45 6.27 0.33 13.04
CA THR A 45 5.29 0.75 12.04
C THR A 45 4.52 -0.48 11.57
N GLU A 46 3.21 -0.45 11.74
CA GLU A 46 2.29 -1.54 11.36
C GLU A 46 1.40 -1.16 10.19
N HIS A 47 1.23 0.13 9.95
CA HIS A 47 0.34 0.67 8.93
C HIS A 47 1.06 1.66 8.04
N VAL A 48 0.74 1.65 6.74
CA VAL A 48 1.16 2.65 5.77
C VAL A 48 -0.07 3.24 5.11
N ILE A 49 -0.20 4.56 5.11
CA ILE A 49 -1.16 5.28 4.28
C ILE A 49 -0.41 5.83 3.09
N LEU A 50 -0.81 5.44 1.89
CA LEU A 50 -0.27 5.93 0.63
C LEU A 50 -1.28 6.83 -0.05
N PHE A 51 -1.07 8.13 0.01
CA PHE A 51 -1.83 9.11 -0.77
C PHE A 51 -1.19 9.28 -2.14
N VAL A 52 -2.00 9.07 -3.17
CA VAL A 52 -1.58 9.22 -4.57
C VAL A 52 -2.40 10.34 -5.19
N LEU A 53 -1.72 11.45 -5.52
CA LEU A 53 -2.33 12.66 -6.03
C LEU A 53 -2.16 12.77 -7.55
N GLU A 54 -2.84 13.76 -8.15
CA GLU A 54 -2.62 14.16 -9.54
C GLU A 54 -2.48 15.68 -9.64
N GLY A 55 -1.63 16.14 -10.55
CA GLY A 55 -1.41 17.57 -10.75
C GLY A 55 -0.79 18.28 -9.55
N PHE A 56 0.02 17.57 -8.76
CA PHE A 56 0.61 18.07 -7.53
C PHE A 56 2.13 18.24 -7.68
N GLY A 57 2.63 19.39 -7.25
CA GLY A 57 4.05 19.72 -7.24
C GLY A 57 4.42 20.61 -6.06
N GLN A 58 5.69 20.97 -5.94
CA GLN A 58 6.16 21.86 -4.88
C GLN A 58 5.41 23.21 -4.87
N GLU A 59 5.12 23.73 -6.06
CA GLU A 59 4.39 25.00 -6.24
C GLU A 59 2.97 24.95 -5.66
N SER A 60 2.35 23.77 -5.61
CA SER A 60 1.01 23.58 -5.07
C SER A 60 0.91 23.95 -3.58
N LEU A 61 2.03 23.99 -2.87
CA LEU A 61 2.09 24.43 -1.47
C LEU A 61 2.10 25.95 -1.32
N LYS A 62 2.35 26.71 -2.37
CA LYS A 62 2.34 28.16 -2.33
C LYS A 62 0.95 28.69 -1.94
N GLY A 63 0.92 29.75 -1.17
CA GLY A 63 -0.35 30.34 -0.69
C GLY A 63 -1.07 29.53 0.38
N GLY A 64 -0.46 28.49 0.94
CA GLY A 64 -1.00 27.75 2.08
C GLY A 64 -2.23 26.90 1.75
N ALA A 65 -2.38 26.46 0.50
CA ALA A 65 -3.53 25.66 0.08
C ALA A 65 -3.55 24.24 0.71
N MET A 66 -2.37 23.71 1.09
CA MET A 66 -2.23 22.35 1.61
C MET A 66 -1.46 22.33 2.95
N PRO A 67 -2.07 22.77 4.06
CA PRO A 67 -1.41 22.81 5.37
C PRO A 67 -1.05 21.42 5.91
N VAL A 68 -1.85 20.38 5.61
CA VAL A 68 -1.57 19.00 6.04
C VAL A 68 -0.32 18.47 5.35
N VAL A 69 -0.23 18.61 4.02
CA VAL A 69 0.98 18.21 3.29
C VAL A 69 2.19 19.01 3.76
N SER A 70 2.04 20.32 3.99
CA SER A 70 3.12 21.18 4.52
C SER A 70 3.61 20.71 5.88
N LYS A 71 2.71 20.19 6.73
CA LYS A 71 3.07 19.58 8.01
C LYS A 71 3.83 18.27 7.80
N LEU A 72 3.36 17.37 6.94
CA LEU A 72 4.04 16.10 6.63
C LEU A 72 5.46 16.33 6.09
N VAL A 73 5.66 17.36 5.27
CA VAL A 73 7.01 17.76 4.79
C VAL A 73 7.92 18.16 5.94
N LYS A 74 7.43 18.93 6.91
CA LYS A 74 8.21 19.38 8.08
C LYS A 74 8.52 18.23 9.04
N GLU A 75 7.58 17.31 9.20
CA GLU A 75 7.68 16.20 10.15
C GLU A 75 8.24 14.91 9.50
N GLY A 76 8.71 14.98 8.26
CA GLY A 76 9.16 13.82 7.51
C GLY A 76 10.36 14.07 6.62
N SER A 77 10.50 13.21 5.63
CA SER A 77 11.52 13.25 4.59
C SER A 77 10.87 13.55 3.23
N VAL A 78 11.52 14.33 2.40
CA VAL A 78 10.95 14.79 1.12
C VAL A 78 11.98 14.83 0.00
N THR A 79 11.57 14.47 -1.20
CA THR A 79 12.17 14.92 -2.46
C THR A 79 11.07 15.53 -3.34
N TRP A 80 11.42 16.63 -4.03
CA TRP A 80 10.53 17.29 -4.96
C TRP A 80 10.77 16.84 -6.40
N SER A 81 11.76 15.98 -6.62
CA SER A 81 12.26 15.57 -7.92
C SER A 81 12.30 14.06 -8.11
N ALA A 82 11.33 13.34 -7.55
CA ALA A 82 11.19 11.94 -7.87
C ALA A 82 10.81 11.78 -9.35
N SER A 83 11.44 10.82 -10.03
CA SER A 83 11.14 10.52 -11.42
C SER A 83 9.86 9.70 -11.53
N GLY A 84 8.93 10.14 -12.37
CA GLY A 84 7.82 9.34 -12.85
C GLY A 84 8.25 8.38 -13.96
N VAL A 85 7.27 7.75 -14.59
CA VAL A 85 7.50 6.80 -15.70
C VAL A 85 7.01 7.36 -17.03
N LYS A 86 7.43 6.74 -18.13
CA LYS A 86 6.93 7.00 -19.48
C LYS A 86 6.13 5.78 -19.95
N PRO A 87 4.97 6.00 -20.59
CA PRO A 87 4.24 7.27 -20.77
C PRO A 87 3.69 7.80 -19.43
N ALA A 88 3.61 9.14 -19.32
CA ALA A 88 3.07 9.82 -18.13
C ALA A 88 1.53 9.76 -18.08
N LEU A 89 0.99 8.56 -18.04
CA LEU A 89 -0.45 8.25 -18.00
C LEU A 89 -0.84 7.67 -16.65
N ARG A 90 -2.06 7.91 -16.21
CA ARG A 90 -2.58 7.51 -14.89
C ARG A 90 -2.38 6.03 -14.61
N LEU A 91 -2.94 5.17 -15.44
CA LEU A 91 -2.92 3.73 -15.23
C LEU A 91 -1.51 3.13 -15.36
N PRO A 92 -0.70 3.42 -16.40
CA PRO A 92 0.69 2.98 -16.47
C PRO A 92 1.56 3.43 -15.29
N THR A 93 1.41 4.70 -14.88
CA THR A 93 2.19 5.26 -13.75
C THR A 93 1.82 4.57 -12.43
N MET A 94 0.52 4.38 -12.19
CA MET A 94 0.06 3.67 -10.99
C MET A 94 0.48 2.20 -11.01
N ALA A 95 0.46 1.55 -12.19
CA ALA A 95 0.96 0.18 -12.34
C ALA A 95 2.44 0.08 -11.97
N SER A 96 3.27 1.00 -12.46
CA SER A 96 4.69 1.05 -12.08
C SER A 96 4.88 1.28 -10.58
N LEU A 97 4.08 2.15 -9.97
CA LEU A 97 4.14 2.42 -8.53
C LEU A 97 3.85 1.17 -7.70
N VAL A 98 2.81 0.39 -8.07
CA VAL A 98 2.38 -0.77 -7.28
C VAL A 98 3.11 -2.07 -7.64
N THR A 99 3.74 -2.15 -8.81
CA THR A 99 4.51 -3.34 -9.22
C THR A 99 6.01 -3.19 -9.02
N GLY A 100 6.50 -1.96 -8.77
CA GLY A 100 7.93 -1.68 -8.72
C GLY A 100 8.67 -1.91 -10.05
N MET A 101 7.94 -1.95 -11.17
CA MET A 101 8.43 -2.30 -12.50
C MET A 101 8.21 -1.19 -13.51
N PRO A 102 9.06 -1.04 -14.53
CA PRO A 102 8.82 -0.14 -15.64
C PRO A 102 7.68 -0.66 -16.54
N VAL A 103 7.12 0.25 -17.34
CA VAL A 103 5.94 -0.01 -18.17
C VAL A 103 6.12 -1.20 -19.11
N GLU A 104 7.31 -1.38 -19.67
CA GLU A 104 7.65 -2.46 -20.60
C GLU A 104 7.54 -3.84 -19.93
N LYS A 105 7.80 -3.90 -18.62
CA LYS A 105 7.77 -5.15 -17.85
C LYS A 105 6.37 -5.47 -17.35
N HIS A 106 5.71 -4.54 -16.65
CA HIS A 106 4.35 -4.83 -16.18
C HIS A 106 3.31 -4.89 -17.31
N GLY A 107 3.60 -4.30 -18.47
CA GLY A 107 2.83 -4.43 -19.70
C GLY A 107 1.54 -3.63 -19.77
N ILE A 108 1.26 -2.76 -18.80
CA ILE A 108 0.10 -1.85 -18.81
C ILE A 108 0.51 -0.59 -19.59
N THR A 109 0.04 -0.48 -20.83
CA THR A 109 0.37 0.64 -21.74
C THR A 109 -0.83 1.50 -22.12
N TRP A 110 -2.02 1.18 -21.61
CA TRP A 110 -3.29 1.85 -21.87
C TRP A 110 -3.77 2.61 -20.61
N ASN A 111 -4.77 3.49 -20.77
CA ASN A 111 -5.18 4.42 -19.73
C ASN A 111 -6.69 4.39 -19.42
N PHE A 112 -7.33 3.24 -19.59
CA PHE A 112 -8.75 3.00 -19.34
C PHE A 112 -8.95 1.59 -18.78
N PHE A 113 -10.09 1.35 -18.12
CA PHE A 113 -10.44 0.02 -17.66
C PHE A 113 -10.88 -0.86 -18.83
N GLU A 114 -10.25 -2.01 -19.00
CA GLU A 114 -10.65 -3.01 -19.97
C GLU A 114 -10.39 -4.41 -19.42
N PHE A 115 -11.45 -5.09 -19.01
CA PHE A 115 -11.35 -6.40 -18.36
C PHE A 115 -10.63 -7.43 -19.22
N SER A 116 -10.81 -7.40 -20.54
CA SER A 116 -10.21 -8.33 -21.48
C SER A 116 -8.67 -8.27 -21.53
N ARG A 117 -8.08 -7.16 -21.14
CA ARG A 117 -6.62 -6.98 -21.10
C ARG A 117 -5.96 -7.59 -19.87
N GLY A 118 -6.75 -8.00 -18.86
CA GLY A 118 -6.25 -8.61 -17.64
C GLY A 118 -5.50 -7.62 -16.73
N TYR A 119 -4.68 -8.17 -15.87
CA TYR A 119 -3.91 -7.47 -14.84
C TYR A 119 -2.46 -7.24 -15.29
N PRO A 120 -1.66 -6.45 -14.51
CA PRO A 120 -0.22 -6.38 -14.74
C PRO A 120 0.42 -7.78 -14.80
N ARG A 121 1.42 -7.93 -15.65
CA ARG A 121 2.12 -9.21 -15.83
C ARG A 121 2.87 -9.69 -14.59
N HIS A 122 3.32 -8.74 -13.78
CA HIS A 122 4.04 -9.03 -12.53
C HIS A 122 3.12 -8.84 -11.34
N PRO A 123 3.35 -9.60 -10.24
CA PRO A 123 2.66 -9.37 -9.00
C PRO A 123 2.85 -7.95 -8.49
N SER A 124 1.81 -7.40 -7.91
CA SER A 124 1.79 -6.06 -7.33
C SER A 124 2.19 -6.08 -5.85
N LEU A 125 2.35 -4.91 -5.28
CA LEU A 125 2.52 -4.72 -3.84
C LEU A 125 1.41 -5.42 -3.02
N PHE A 126 0.19 -5.44 -3.52
CA PHE A 126 -0.94 -6.11 -2.86
C PHE A 126 -0.76 -7.62 -2.81
N ASP A 127 -0.35 -8.23 -3.93
CA ASP A 127 -0.05 -9.66 -4.01
C ASP A 127 1.04 -10.06 -3.00
N TYR A 128 2.09 -9.24 -2.88
CA TYR A 128 3.20 -9.54 -1.95
C TYR A 128 2.85 -9.30 -0.50
N LEU A 129 2.00 -8.34 -0.19
CA LEU A 129 1.48 -8.14 1.16
C LEU A 129 0.67 -9.36 1.61
N ASP A 130 -0.22 -9.86 0.77
CA ASP A 130 -0.99 -11.07 1.04
C ASP A 130 -0.08 -12.29 1.25
N LEU A 131 0.87 -12.52 0.34
CA LEU A 131 1.84 -13.62 0.43
C LEU A 131 2.78 -13.51 1.64
N SER A 132 2.96 -12.33 2.21
CA SER A 132 3.84 -12.08 3.37
C SER A 132 3.18 -12.38 4.72
N GLY A 133 2.24 -13.33 4.77
CA GLY A 133 1.56 -13.77 5.99
C GLY A 133 0.26 -13.05 6.25
N GLY A 134 -0.50 -12.71 5.19
CA GLY A 134 -1.82 -12.12 5.31
C GLY A 134 -1.78 -10.68 5.78
N ARG A 135 -1.00 -9.86 5.09
CA ARG A 135 -0.97 -8.41 5.30
C ARG A 135 -2.06 -7.75 4.48
N ASP A 136 -3.10 -7.30 5.14
CA ASP A 136 -4.29 -6.76 4.49
C ASP A 136 -4.03 -5.42 3.80
N SER A 137 -4.65 -5.23 2.65
CA SER A 137 -4.62 -3.98 1.89
C SER A 137 -6.01 -3.47 1.57
N ALA A 138 -6.18 -2.16 1.60
CA ALA A 138 -7.42 -1.50 1.23
C ALA A 138 -7.13 -0.38 0.22
N ILE A 139 -7.94 -0.33 -0.85
CA ILE A 139 -7.72 0.57 -1.98
C ILE A 139 -8.97 1.40 -2.21
N PHE A 140 -8.78 2.73 -2.27
CA PHE A 140 -9.84 3.68 -2.55
C PHE A 140 -9.44 4.55 -3.75
N TYR A 141 -9.83 4.11 -4.94
CA TYR A 141 -9.55 4.80 -6.19
C TYR A 141 -10.73 5.69 -6.60
N MET A 142 -10.42 6.89 -7.11
CA MET A 142 -11.42 7.81 -7.66
C MET A 142 -11.39 7.85 -9.20
N ASP A 143 -10.81 6.85 -9.84
CA ASP A 143 -10.80 6.70 -11.28
C ASP A 143 -10.96 5.23 -11.67
N GLU A 144 -11.85 4.98 -12.64
CA GLU A 144 -12.17 3.62 -13.05
C GLU A 144 -11.02 2.87 -13.69
N SER A 145 -10.13 3.58 -14.39
CA SER A 145 -8.99 2.97 -15.05
C SER A 145 -8.13 2.17 -14.06
N LEU A 146 -8.07 2.63 -12.81
CA LEU A 146 -7.27 2.01 -11.75
C LEU A 146 -7.82 0.66 -11.25
N TYR A 147 -9.08 0.31 -11.58
CA TYR A 147 -9.60 -1.03 -11.32
C TYR A 147 -8.81 -2.14 -12.03
N GLN A 148 -8.11 -1.78 -13.09
CA GLN A 148 -7.20 -2.71 -13.77
C GLN A 148 -6.09 -3.25 -12.86
N LEU A 149 -5.81 -2.56 -11.75
CA LEU A 149 -4.74 -2.90 -10.81
C LEU A 149 -5.26 -3.61 -9.56
N ALA A 150 -6.56 -3.57 -9.33
CA ALA A 150 -7.20 -4.15 -8.16
C ALA A 150 -7.71 -5.56 -8.49
N LYS A 151 -6.86 -6.57 -8.29
CA LYS A 151 -7.29 -7.96 -8.40
C LYS A 151 -8.37 -8.25 -7.34
N PRO A 152 -9.34 -9.13 -7.65
CA PRO A 152 -10.30 -9.59 -6.64
C PRO A 152 -9.58 -10.33 -5.51
N GLU A 153 -10.25 -10.43 -4.35
CA GLU A 153 -9.75 -11.25 -3.25
C GLU A 153 -9.15 -12.58 -3.71
N PRO A 154 -8.10 -13.08 -3.05
CA PRO A 154 -7.56 -12.59 -1.77
C PRO A 154 -6.54 -11.44 -1.88
N TYR A 155 -6.20 -10.98 -3.06
CA TYR A 155 -5.09 -10.03 -3.29
C TYR A 155 -5.42 -8.58 -2.97
N THR A 156 -6.70 -8.24 -2.83
CA THR A 156 -7.16 -6.92 -2.44
C THR A 156 -8.36 -7.09 -1.53
N ASP A 157 -8.19 -6.80 -0.25
CA ASP A 157 -9.21 -7.07 0.75
C ASP A 157 -10.40 -6.12 0.66
N TYR A 158 -10.17 -4.90 0.18
CA TYR A 158 -11.22 -3.92 0.03
C TYR A 158 -10.91 -2.90 -1.05
N GLN A 159 -11.89 -2.68 -1.93
CA GLN A 159 -11.84 -1.63 -2.95
C GLN A 159 -13.20 -0.96 -3.09
N LEU A 160 -13.19 0.35 -3.22
CA LEU A 160 -14.40 1.11 -3.42
C LEU A 160 -14.11 2.41 -4.17
N CYS A 161 -15.09 2.88 -4.92
CA CYS A 161 -15.04 3.97 -5.88
C CYS A 161 -14.43 3.58 -7.22
N GLY A 162 -15.11 3.91 -8.29
CA GLY A 162 -14.71 3.65 -9.69
C GLY A 162 -15.88 3.84 -10.64
N ALA A 163 -15.82 3.25 -11.83
CA ALA A 163 -16.76 3.42 -12.92
C ALA A 163 -18.23 3.29 -12.53
N LEU A 164 -18.52 2.33 -11.69
CA LEU A 164 -19.89 2.06 -11.25
C LEU A 164 -20.39 3.03 -10.16
N ARG A 165 -19.56 4.00 -9.74
CA ARG A 165 -19.87 4.99 -8.71
C ARG A 165 -19.33 6.36 -9.09
N PRO A 166 -19.91 7.03 -10.08
CA PRO A 166 -19.43 8.32 -10.61
C PRO A 166 -19.46 9.46 -9.57
N GLU A 167 -20.19 9.29 -8.47
CA GLU A 167 -20.35 10.29 -7.41
C GLU A 167 -19.20 10.30 -6.38
N CYS A 168 -18.14 9.56 -6.62
CA CYS A 168 -17.02 9.44 -5.73
C CYS A 168 -16.11 10.68 -5.76
N GLY A 169 -16.51 11.76 -5.11
CA GLY A 169 -15.61 12.84 -4.71
C GLY A 169 -14.90 12.52 -3.39
N SER A 170 -13.82 13.22 -3.07
CA SER A 170 -13.00 13.02 -1.85
C SER A 170 -13.84 12.92 -0.58
N LYS A 171 -14.88 13.73 -0.46
CA LYS A 171 -15.76 13.73 0.70
C LYS A 171 -16.48 12.39 0.87
N LYS A 172 -16.97 11.81 -0.24
CA LYS A 172 -17.63 10.51 -0.23
C LYS A 172 -16.64 9.38 0.01
N LEU A 173 -15.47 9.47 -0.60
CA LEU A 173 -14.38 8.52 -0.39
C LEU A 173 -13.96 8.43 1.07
N VAL A 174 -13.82 9.56 1.76
CA VAL A 174 -13.54 9.59 3.22
C VAL A 174 -14.65 8.88 4.01
N THR A 175 -15.93 9.08 3.66
CA THR A 175 -17.04 8.35 4.28
C THR A 175 -16.91 6.84 4.11
N TYR A 176 -16.47 6.39 2.94
CA TYR A 176 -16.25 4.96 2.69
C TYR A 176 -15.06 4.41 3.49
N ILE A 177 -13.97 5.16 3.59
CA ILE A 177 -12.83 4.78 4.44
C ILE A 177 -13.27 4.67 5.91
N GLN A 178 -14.07 5.62 6.39
CA GLN A 178 -14.63 5.58 7.74
C GLN A 178 -15.47 4.33 7.97
N GLN A 179 -16.39 4.01 7.05
CA GLN A 179 -17.22 2.81 7.13
C GLN A 179 -16.39 1.53 7.10
N TYR A 180 -15.35 1.49 6.29
CA TYR A 180 -14.41 0.38 6.23
C TYR A 180 -13.69 0.18 7.57
N LEU A 181 -13.06 1.22 8.11
CA LEU A 181 -12.36 1.16 9.40
C LEU A 181 -13.31 0.79 10.55
N GLN A 182 -14.53 1.32 10.54
CA GLN A 182 -15.56 0.96 11.52
C GLN A 182 -15.91 -0.52 11.48
N LYS A 183 -16.07 -1.10 10.28
CA LYS A 183 -16.30 -2.54 10.13
C LYS A 183 -15.08 -3.35 10.59
N ALA A 184 -13.89 -2.96 10.18
CA ALA A 184 -12.64 -3.64 10.52
C ALA A 184 -12.37 -3.68 12.04
N THR A 185 -12.80 -2.65 12.78
CA THR A 185 -12.62 -2.57 14.23
C THR A 185 -13.76 -3.19 15.03
N SER A 186 -14.96 -3.28 14.46
CA SER A 186 -16.15 -3.82 15.19
C SER A 186 -16.18 -5.33 15.24
N GLY A 187 -15.42 -6.03 14.42
CA GLY A 187 -15.48 -7.48 14.28
C GLY A 187 -16.84 -7.99 13.75
N HIS A 188 -17.71 -7.10 13.27
CA HIS A 188 -19.03 -7.44 12.75
C HIS A 188 -18.96 -7.61 11.22
N GLY A 189 -19.10 -8.84 10.76
CA GLY A 189 -19.21 -9.20 9.35
C GLY A 189 -19.86 -10.56 9.22
N TYR A 190 -20.35 -10.89 8.03
CA TYR A 190 -20.91 -12.20 7.73
C TYR A 190 -19.85 -13.06 7.02
N GLY A 191 -19.51 -14.21 7.61
CA GLY A 191 -18.61 -15.19 7.02
C GLY A 191 -17.14 -14.71 6.92
N HIS A 192 -16.49 -15.02 5.79
CA HIS A 192 -15.07 -14.70 5.54
C HIS A 192 -14.81 -13.23 5.13
N ALA A 193 -15.84 -12.38 5.13
CA ALA A 193 -15.76 -11.00 4.66
C ALA A 193 -15.67 -9.96 5.78
N ILE A 194 -15.03 -10.29 6.91
CA ILE A 194 -14.73 -9.29 7.94
C ILE A 194 -13.45 -8.58 7.51
N PRO A 195 -13.49 -7.31 7.11
CA PRO A 195 -12.27 -6.60 6.79
C PRO A 195 -11.43 -6.46 8.06
N SER A 196 -10.12 -6.64 7.93
CA SER A 196 -9.18 -6.33 9.00
C SER A 196 -8.62 -4.92 8.84
N LEU A 197 -7.94 -4.41 9.88
CA LEU A 197 -7.25 -3.13 9.78
C LEU A 197 -6.15 -3.23 8.73
N PRO A 198 -6.09 -2.31 7.76
CA PRO A 198 -5.18 -2.43 6.64
C PRO A 198 -3.75 -2.15 7.07
N HIS A 199 -2.82 -3.01 6.69
CA HIS A 199 -1.39 -2.72 6.77
C HIS A 199 -0.99 -1.70 5.69
N LEU A 200 -1.70 -1.69 4.57
CA LEU A 200 -1.57 -0.68 3.52
C LEU A 200 -2.95 -0.12 3.15
N LEU A 201 -3.13 1.18 3.33
CA LEU A 201 -4.28 1.93 2.82
C LEU A 201 -3.82 2.81 1.65
N VAL A 202 -4.33 2.55 0.45
CA VAL A 202 -4.06 3.39 -0.73
C VAL A 202 -5.26 4.30 -0.99
N VAL A 203 -5.00 5.60 -1.10
CA VAL A 203 -6.03 6.63 -1.31
C VAL A 203 -5.63 7.49 -2.50
N HIS A 204 -6.37 7.36 -3.61
CA HIS A 204 -6.15 8.12 -4.82
C HIS A 204 -7.07 9.36 -4.85
N LEU A 205 -6.47 10.55 -5.02
CA LEU A 205 -7.14 11.86 -4.98
C LEU A 205 -6.77 12.69 -6.23
N PRO A 206 -7.55 12.57 -7.32
CA PRO A 206 -7.22 13.19 -8.61
C PRO A 206 -7.77 14.61 -8.80
N GLU A 207 -8.53 15.16 -7.83
CA GLU A 207 -9.32 16.39 -8.05
C GLU A 207 -8.47 17.59 -8.46
N ALA A 208 -7.27 17.74 -7.90
CA ALA A 208 -6.41 18.86 -8.26
C ALA A 208 -5.94 18.76 -9.72
N GLY A 209 -5.55 17.57 -10.18
CA GLY A 209 -5.23 17.32 -11.58
C GLY A 209 -6.39 17.61 -12.50
N ARG A 210 -7.58 17.09 -12.17
CA ARG A 210 -8.81 17.33 -12.95
C ARG A 210 -9.17 18.81 -13.03
N ALA A 211 -9.09 19.54 -11.93
CA ALA A 211 -9.35 20.98 -11.91
C ALA A 211 -8.31 21.77 -12.72
N GLY A 212 -7.03 21.38 -12.62
CA GLY A 212 -5.95 22.01 -13.41
C GLY A 212 -6.15 21.85 -14.91
N VAL A 213 -6.54 20.65 -15.36
CA VAL A 213 -6.86 20.35 -16.76
C VAL A 213 -8.09 21.12 -17.23
N ALA A 214 -9.17 21.14 -16.44
CA ALA A 214 -10.44 21.74 -16.85
C ALA A 214 -10.45 23.28 -16.80
N HIS A 215 -9.74 23.89 -15.86
CA HIS A 215 -9.84 25.32 -15.55
C HIS A 215 -8.51 26.07 -15.63
N GLY A 216 -7.40 25.34 -15.82
CA GLY A 216 -6.05 25.88 -15.79
C GLY A 216 -5.37 25.75 -14.45
N TRP A 217 -4.07 25.60 -14.49
CA TRP A 217 -3.22 25.26 -13.34
C TRP A 217 -2.98 26.40 -12.34
N ASP A 218 -3.39 27.63 -12.69
CA ASP A 218 -3.31 28.81 -11.82
C ASP A 218 -4.71 29.37 -11.45
N SER A 219 -5.76 28.61 -11.82
CA SER A 219 -7.17 28.99 -11.56
C SER A 219 -7.53 28.95 -10.08
N THR A 220 -8.65 29.56 -9.75
CA THR A 220 -9.24 29.47 -8.41
C THR A 220 -9.71 28.05 -8.12
N GLU A 221 -10.29 27.41 -9.13
CA GLU A 221 -10.80 26.03 -9.09
C GLU A 221 -9.70 25.04 -8.76
N TYR A 222 -8.52 25.19 -9.37
CA TYR A 222 -7.36 24.37 -9.03
C TYR A 222 -6.92 24.56 -7.57
N ARG A 223 -6.86 25.80 -7.07
CA ARG A 223 -6.52 26.08 -5.68
C ARG A 223 -7.56 25.54 -4.69
N GLU A 224 -8.84 25.59 -5.04
CA GLU A 224 -9.92 25.01 -4.23
C GLU A 224 -9.86 23.48 -4.22
N ALA A 225 -9.54 22.86 -5.35
CA ALA A 225 -9.33 21.43 -5.43
C ALA A 225 -8.13 20.99 -4.56
N LEU A 226 -7.03 21.74 -4.54
CA LEU A 226 -5.92 21.46 -3.62
C LEU A 226 -6.35 21.49 -2.14
N ARG A 227 -7.18 22.47 -1.74
CA ARG A 227 -7.73 22.54 -0.36
C ARG A 227 -8.65 21.35 -0.09
N THR A 228 -9.45 20.93 -1.07
CA THR A 228 -10.33 19.76 -0.95
C THR A 228 -9.54 18.49 -0.75
N VAL A 229 -8.51 18.26 -1.54
CA VAL A 229 -7.58 17.13 -1.41
C VAL A 229 -6.90 17.13 -0.03
N ASP A 230 -6.35 18.26 0.40
CA ASP A 230 -5.69 18.38 1.72
C ASP A 230 -6.67 18.13 2.88
N GLY A 231 -7.91 18.62 2.74
CA GLY A 231 -8.98 18.37 3.70
C GLY A 231 -9.38 16.90 3.80
N ALA A 232 -9.40 16.19 2.65
CA ALA A 232 -9.64 14.75 2.62
C ALA A 232 -8.51 13.98 3.30
N MET A 233 -7.26 14.32 3.00
CA MET A 233 -6.09 13.75 3.67
C MET A 233 -6.15 13.97 5.19
N LYS A 234 -6.49 15.19 5.64
CA LYS A 234 -6.69 15.48 7.06
C LYS A 234 -7.72 14.55 7.69
N SER A 235 -8.85 14.37 7.01
CA SER A 235 -9.94 13.52 7.52
C SER A 235 -9.51 12.06 7.66
N VAL A 236 -8.78 11.51 6.68
CA VAL A 236 -8.23 10.14 6.77
C VAL A 236 -7.23 10.02 7.92
N LEU A 237 -6.33 10.99 8.08
CA LEU A 237 -5.36 10.98 9.18
C LEU A 237 -6.06 11.07 10.56
N ASN A 238 -7.13 11.85 10.67
CA ASN A 238 -7.93 11.94 11.89
C ASN A 238 -8.61 10.60 12.21
N LEU A 239 -9.14 9.87 11.22
CA LEU A 239 -9.68 8.53 11.44
C LEU A 239 -8.63 7.59 12.03
N PHE A 240 -7.39 7.60 11.51
CA PHE A 240 -6.31 6.80 12.09
C PHE A 240 -5.96 7.22 13.52
N GLN A 241 -6.08 8.50 13.84
CA GLN A 241 -5.93 9.00 15.22
C GLN A 241 -7.08 8.52 16.11
N GLU A 242 -8.32 8.58 15.67
CA GLU A 242 -9.51 8.14 16.41
C GLU A 242 -9.42 6.63 16.76
N TYR A 243 -8.89 5.82 15.85
CA TYR A 243 -8.66 4.38 16.08
C TYR A 243 -7.33 4.07 16.78
N SER A 244 -6.60 5.09 17.28
CA SER A 244 -5.32 4.93 17.98
C SER A 244 -4.22 4.26 17.14
N LEU A 245 -4.26 4.43 15.82
CA LEU A 245 -3.30 3.84 14.87
C LEU A 245 -2.16 4.79 14.52
N SER A 246 -2.29 6.10 14.72
CA SER A 246 -1.33 7.13 14.25
C SER A 246 0.10 6.91 14.77
N GLY A 247 0.26 6.45 16.00
CA GLY A 247 1.57 6.15 16.59
C GLY A 247 2.30 4.94 15.97
N ARG A 248 1.64 4.18 15.10
CA ARG A 248 2.15 3.00 14.40
C ARG A 248 2.01 3.12 12.88
N THR A 249 1.81 4.34 12.38
CA THR A 249 1.51 4.61 10.98
C THR A 249 2.61 5.48 10.36
N ALA A 250 3.05 5.09 9.16
CA ALA A 250 3.78 5.94 8.24
C ALA A 250 2.85 6.43 7.13
N VAL A 251 3.09 7.65 6.65
CA VAL A 251 2.30 8.28 5.60
C VAL A 251 3.21 8.59 4.43
N ILE A 252 2.88 8.10 3.24
CA ILE A 252 3.57 8.45 2.00
C ILE A 252 2.61 9.30 1.16
N VAL A 253 3.13 10.38 0.58
CA VAL A 253 2.41 11.22 -0.38
C VAL A 253 3.25 11.32 -1.64
N THR A 254 2.66 10.93 -2.78
CA THR A 254 3.27 11.09 -4.10
C THR A 254 2.20 11.48 -5.11
N ALA A 255 2.57 11.64 -6.38
CA ALA A 255 1.64 12.00 -7.42
C ALA A 255 1.88 11.20 -8.71
N LEU A 256 0.81 10.88 -9.43
CA LEU A 256 0.91 10.25 -10.76
C LEU A 256 1.34 11.28 -11.84
N SER A 257 1.08 12.57 -11.58
CA SER A 257 1.50 13.67 -12.45
C SER A 257 1.85 14.92 -11.65
N GLY A 258 2.84 15.66 -12.13
CA GLY A 258 3.12 17.01 -11.66
C GLY A 258 2.10 18.04 -12.19
N LYS A 259 2.23 19.28 -11.71
CA LYS A 259 1.46 20.43 -12.22
C LYS A 259 1.76 20.60 -13.72
N GLY A 260 0.74 20.77 -14.53
CA GLY A 260 0.87 20.97 -15.99
C GLY A 260 0.71 19.69 -16.81
N ILE A 261 0.64 18.53 -16.19
CA ILE A 261 0.53 17.24 -16.89
C ILE A 261 -0.86 16.65 -16.65
N ASP A 262 -1.56 16.31 -17.72
CA ASP A 262 -2.80 15.54 -17.69
C ASP A 262 -2.50 14.03 -17.76
N PRO A 263 -2.63 13.29 -16.64
CA PRO A 263 -2.42 11.85 -16.64
C PRO A 263 -3.59 11.08 -17.25
N GLY A 264 -4.71 11.77 -17.52
CA GLY A 264 -5.89 11.22 -18.19
C GLY A 264 -5.86 11.39 -19.71
N ALA A 265 -4.85 12.04 -20.29
CA ALA A 265 -4.76 12.32 -21.70
C ALA A 265 -4.79 11.06 -22.56
N GLU A 266 -5.37 11.17 -23.78
CA GLU A 266 -5.32 10.10 -24.77
C GLU A 266 -3.94 9.92 -25.36
N ALA A 267 -3.20 11.03 -25.55
CA ALA A 267 -1.83 11.04 -26.04
C ALA A 267 -0.84 11.33 -24.89
N PRO A 268 0.13 10.46 -24.66
CA PRO A 268 1.10 10.64 -23.59
C PRO A 268 2.05 11.81 -23.90
N THR A 269 2.49 12.50 -22.85
CA THR A 269 3.59 13.45 -22.96
C THR A 269 4.91 12.72 -23.20
N THR A 270 5.79 13.34 -23.96
CA THR A 270 7.14 12.81 -24.24
C THR A 270 8.11 13.03 -23.08
N GLU A 271 7.78 13.92 -22.17
CA GLU A 271 8.58 14.25 -21.00
C GLU A 271 8.37 13.24 -19.85
N SER A 272 9.44 12.94 -19.13
CA SER A 272 9.33 12.21 -17.87
C SER A 272 8.76 13.14 -16.81
N PRO A 273 7.65 12.80 -16.17
CA PRO A 273 7.12 13.64 -15.12
C PRO A 273 8.07 13.66 -13.93
N VAL A 274 8.19 14.84 -13.34
CA VAL A 274 8.83 15.02 -12.04
C VAL A 274 7.70 15.19 -11.02
N VAL A 275 7.73 14.38 -9.97
CA VAL A 275 6.69 14.37 -8.96
C VAL A 275 7.28 14.49 -7.55
N PRO A 276 6.53 15.04 -6.58
CA PRO A 276 6.94 15.00 -5.18
C PRO A 276 6.87 13.58 -4.62
N TRP A 277 7.76 13.28 -3.71
CA TRP A 277 7.70 12.08 -2.89
C TRP A 277 8.03 12.43 -1.45
N ILE A 278 7.04 12.29 -0.56
CA ILE A 278 7.07 12.73 0.83
C ILE A 278 6.75 11.52 1.68
N VAL A 279 7.45 11.34 2.78
CA VAL A 279 7.14 10.31 3.77
C VAL A 279 7.32 10.87 5.17
N SER A 280 6.38 10.55 6.06
CA SER A 280 6.37 11.01 7.45
C SER A 280 5.80 9.93 8.37
N GLY A 281 6.05 10.00 9.64
CA GLY A 281 5.48 9.12 10.66
C GLY A 281 6.52 8.26 11.37
N THR A 282 6.06 7.18 11.97
CA THR A 282 6.86 6.33 12.84
C THR A 282 8.07 5.72 12.12
N GLY A 283 9.26 5.87 12.70
CA GLY A 283 10.52 5.33 12.15
C GLY A 283 11.09 6.12 10.97
N ILE A 284 10.52 7.29 10.65
CA ILE A 284 10.93 8.14 9.54
C ILE A 284 11.67 9.37 10.06
N LYS A 285 12.81 9.70 9.46
CA LYS A 285 13.57 10.93 9.74
C LYS A 285 12.74 12.17 9.47
N GLN A 286 12.81 13.13 10.37
CA GLN A 286 12.13 14.40 10.27
C GLN A 286 12.99 15.48 9.60
N SER A 287 12.33 16.42 8.93
CA SER A 287 12.99 17.57 8.27
C SER A 287 14.14 17.18 7.33
N GLN A 288 14.02 16.03 6.69
CA GLN A 288 15.06 15.45 5.85
C GLN A 288 14.80 15.73 4.37
N LEU A 289 15.75 16.34 3.69
CA LEU A 289 15.77 16.35 2.23
C LEU A 289 16.42 15.07 1.72
N ILE A 290 15.69 14.27 0.96
CA ILE A 290 16.19 13.03 0.37
C ILE A 290 17.12 13.41 -0.79
N ARG A 291 18.37 12.97 -0.72
CA ARG A 291 19.40 13.30 -1.70
C ARG A 291 19.64 12.20 -2.73
N GLN A 292 19.32 10.95 -2.38
CA GLN A 292 19.38 9.86 -3.35
C GLN A 292 18.34 10.08 -4.46
N PRO A 293 18.60 9.66 -5.70
CA PRO A 293 17.56 9.59 -6.72
C PRO A 293 16.40 8.72 -6.27
N VAL A 294 15.18 9.16 -6.48
CA VAL A 294 13.95 8.43 -6.17
C VAL A 294 13.14 8.31 -7.44
N SER A 295 12.64 7.11 -7.72
CA SER A 295 11.61 6.85 -8.72
C SER A 295 10.27 6.61 -8.03
N ILE A 296 9.17 6.93 -8.69
CA ILE A 296 7.84 6.57 -8.19
C ILE A 296 7.71 5.04 -7.99
N MET A 297 8.44 4.24 -8.76
CA MET A 297 8.52 2.79 -8.62
C MET A 297 9.05 2.35 -7.25
N ASP A 298 9.93 3.16 -6.64
CA ASP A 298 10.56 2.86 -5.35
C ASP A 298 9.56 2.88 -4.17
N THR A 299 8.33 3.35 -4.43
CA THR A 299 7.27 3.41 -3.43
C THR A 299 6.92 2.02 -2.91
N GLY A 300 6.74 1.03 -3.79
CA GLY A 300 6.40 -0.34 -3.38
C GLY A 300 7.48 -0.96 -2.49
N ALA A 301 8.75 -0.91 -2.91
CA ALA A 301 9.87 -1.42 -2.14
C ALA A 301 10.04 -0.69 -0.79
N THR A 302 9.72 0.61 -0.76
CA THR A 302 9.78 1.41 0.47
C THR A 302 8.67 1.02 1.44
N VAL A 303 7.44 0.79 0.95
CA VAL A 303 6.32 0.28 1.77
C VAL A 303 6.70 -1.07 2.41
N MET A 304 7.21 -2.02 1.62
CA MET A 304 7.67 -3.31 2.15
C MET A 304 8.73 -3.11 3.25
N LYS A 305 9.70 -2.25 3.02
CA LYS A 305 10.76 -1.94 4.00
C LYS A 305 10.22 -1.31 5.27
N ILE A 306 9.25 -0.37 5.18
CA ILE A 306 8.58 0.25 6.33
C ILE A 306 7.86 -0.81 7.17
N LEU A 307 7.18 -1.76 6.52
CA LEU A 307 6.46 -2.86 7.16
C LEU A 307 7.38 -4.02 7.59
N LYS A 308 8.71 -3.86 7.48
CA LYS A 308 9.73 -4.86 7.79
C LYS A 308 9.57 -6.16 7.01
N LEU A 309 9.11 -6.05 5.79
CA LEU A 309 8.99 -7.14 4.83
C LEU A 309 10.14 -7.08 3.82
N GLU A 310 10.49 -8.21 3.26
CA GLU A 310 11.48 -8.28 2.19
C GLU A 310 10.88 -7.82 0.87
N THR A 311 11.66 -7.09 0.08
CA THR A 311 11.29 -6.73 -1.27
C THR A 311 11.48 -7.92 -2.19
N HIS A 312 10.59 -8.08 -3.16
CA HIS A 312 10.71 -9.17 -4.11
C HIS A 312 11.94 -9.00 -5.03
N THR A 313 12.63 -10.08 -5.30
CA THR A 313 13.88 -10.08 -6.07
C THR A 313 13.73 -9.65 -7.53
N GLU A 314 12.52 -9.78 -8.09
CA GLU A 314 12.23 -9.37 -9.46
C GLU A 314 11.93 -7.87 -9.60
N TRP A 315 11.71 -7.16 -8.50
CA TRP A 315 11.46 -5.73 -8.56
C TRP A 315 12.72 -4.95 -8.94
N GLU A 316 12.58 -4.02 -9.89
CA GLU A 316 13.65 -3.07 -10.21
C GLU A 316 13.69 -1.91 -9.21
N SER A 317 12.60 -1.70 -8.47
CA SER A 317 12.49 -0.68 -7.45
C SER A 317 13.38 -0.99 -6.24
N GLN A 318 13.85 0.06 -5.60
CA GLN A 318 14.65 -0.03 -4.38
C GLN A 318 14.03 0.82 -3.27
N ALA A 319 14.08 0.30 -2.04
CA ALA A 319 13.62 1.10 -0.91
C ALA A 319 14.45 2.38 -0.76
N VAL A 320 13.78 3.50 -0.52
CA VAL A 320 14.41 4.80 -0.24
C VAL A 320 15.06 4.73 1.14
N LYS A 321 16.38 4.52 1.19
CA LYS A 321 17.10 4.22 2.43
C LYS A 321 17.34 5.43 3.31
N ASP A 322 17.49 6.61 2.69
CA ASP A 322 17.82 7.86 3.40
C ASP A 322 16.79 8.29 4.43
N ILE A 323 15.55 7.77 4.33
CA ILE A 323 14.43 8.16 5.18
C ILE A 323 14.40 7.49 6.55
N PHE A 324 15.15 6.38 6.72
CA PHE A 324 15.09 5.61 7.97
C PHE A 324 16.02 6.17 9.02
N GLU A 325 15.53 6.25 10.26
CA GLU A 325 16.39 6.57 11.40
C GLU A 325 17.50 5.50 11.51
N THR A 326 18.73 5.95 11.64
CA THR A 326 19.84 5.03 11.93
C THR A 326 19.64 4.54 13.36
N ALA A 327 19.60 3.22 13.57
CA ALA A 327 19.61 2.67 14.92
C ALA A 327 20.79 3.30 15.68
N ALA A 328 20.51 3.93 16.83
CA ALA A 328 21.57 4.49 17.66
C ALA A 328 22.59 3.40 17.96
N ALA A 329 23.84 3.61 17.59
CA ALA A 329 24.90 2.67 17.88
C ALA A 329 24.89 2.40 19.39
N THR A 330 24.66 1.16 19.79
CA THR A 330 24.71 0.74 21.19
C THR A 330 26.06 1.17 21.72
N PRO A 331 26.15 1.95 22.82
CA PRO A 331 27.43 2.36 23.37
C PRO A 331 28.24 1.11 23.68
N THR A 332 29.36 0.91 23.00
CA THR A 332 30.29 -0.17 23.33
C THR A 332 30.68 -0.01 24.77
N ALA A 333 30.34 -0.99 25.62
CA ALA A 333 30.67 -1.00 27.00
C ALA A 333 32.21 -0.83 27.12
N ARG A 334 32.64 0.24 27.77
CA ARG A 334 34.09 0.44 28.07
C ARG A 334 34.62 -0.79 28.79
N PRO A 335 35.75 -1.37 28.35
CA PRO A 335 36.34 -2.48 29.06
C PRO A 335 36.68 -2.05 30.51
N ARG A 336 36.15 -2.77 31.48
CA ARG A 336 36.45 -2.60 32.88
C ARG A 336 37.99 -2.82 33.03
N LYS A 337 38.72 -1.78 33.39
CA LYS A 337 40.11 -1.94 33.87
C LYS A 337 40.07 -2.79 35.12
N LYS A 338 40.70 -3.97 35.06
CA LYS A 338 41.01 -4.77 36.24
C LYS A 338 42.14 -4.04 36.98
N HIS A 339 41.88 -3.67 38.21
CA HIS A 339 42.93 -3.31 39.19
C HIS A 339 43.37 -4.56 39.93
#